data_ad1e937cf004d2960b36495984eb9b02
#
_entry.id   ad1e937cf004d2960b36495984eb9b02
#
_cell.length_a   1.000
_cell.length_b   1.000
_cell.length_c   1.000
_cell.angle_alpha   90.00
_cell.angle_beta   90.00
_cell.angle_gamma   90.00
#
_symmetry.space_group_name_H-M   'P 1'
#
loop_
_entity.id
_entity.type
_entity.pdbx_description
1 polymer ?
#
loop_
_entity_poly.entity_id
_entity_poly.type
_entity_poly.pdbx_seq_one_letter_code
_entity_poly.pdbx_strand_id
1 'polypeptide(L)'
;MKKIFILAIILLSGTAAASAQEFLTINPDVRTAGMANASVATTGGAYSVFQNAASSLFSHNLFEVGFSYSPWMRDVKKGYDLMAFGGFYSFNHKHSISFGTRFYREPKLSPDDEDYPFIPKDENNNPIVGIEAFRPLSVSADLAYSYRIGRYLGLSVTARYIRSSYGELFTNNALGFDVAAYARIPLNRMLEGAWVSAGAKISDFGFTFDDSNYDLPTKFSVGGSLFAPIRDSHSLEASVDLGYRYSSSENKSFGMGIGVEYVLMQMIAVRGGYHVADSHGYDYGTIGAGLRFMHLELDFSYLFAAKKCPWRNTYQAVSYTHLRDH
;
A
#
# COMPACT_ATOMS: atom_id res chain seq x y z
N MET A 1 -9.20 -0.04 -36.92
CA MET A 1 -8.47 0.74 -35.90
C MET A 1 -9.38 1.58 -35.02
N LYS A 2 -10.40 2.29 -35.52
CA LYS A 2 -11.34 3.09 -34.69
C LYS A 2 -12.17 2.27 -33.69
N LYS A 3 -12.53 1.02 -33.99
CA LYS A 3 -13.34 0.17 -33.08
C LYS A 3 -12.55 -0.38 -31.86
N ILE A 4 -11.25 -0.50 -31.95
CA ILE A 4 -10.37 -0.92 -30.84
C ILE A 4 -10.16 0.26 -29.88
N PHE A 5 -10.12 1.48 -30.39
CA PHE A 5 -10.02 2.70 -29.57
C PHE A 5 -11.29 2.95 -28.76
N ILE A 6 -12.47 2.68 -29.32
CA ILE A 6 -13.75 2.83 -28.63
C ILE A 6 -13.91 1.78 -27.52
N LEU A 7 -13.39 0.56 -27.70
CA LEU A 7 -13.40 -0.49 -26.68
C LEU A 7 -12.46 -0.16 -25.51
N ALA A 8 -11.32 0.48 -25.81
CA ALA A 8 -10.39 0.97 -24.77
C ALA A 8 -10.96 2.15 -23.97
N ILE A 9 -11.75 3.03 -24.61
CA ILE A 9 -12.43 4.16 -23.94
C ILE A 9 -13.59 3.67 -23.06
N ILE A 10 -14.33 2.63 -23.46
CA ILE A 10 -15.39 2.02 -22.66
C ILE A 10 -14.79 1.26 -21.44
N LEU A 11 -13.60 0.69 -21.56
CA LEU A 11 -12.86 0.12 -20.43
C LEU A 11 -12.32 1.19 -19.46
N LEU A 12 -12.00 2.40 -19.95
CA LEU A 12 -11.60 3.54 -19.14
C LEU A 12 -12.79 4.26 -18.47
N SER A 13 -13.97 4.25 -19.07
CA SER A 13 -15.17 4.91 -18.50
C SER A 13 -15.82 4.14 -17.36
N GLY A 14 -15.53 2.82 -17.22
CA GLY A 14 -15.87 2.05 -16.01
C GLY A 14 -14.86 2.25 -14.86
N THR A 15 -13.70 2.85 -15.14
CA THR A 15 -12.55 2.88 -14.22
C THR A 15 -12.50 4.10 -13.30
N ALA A 16 -13.15 5.20 -13.60
CA ALA A 16 -13.04 6.38 -12.74
C ALA A 16 -13.82 6.21 -11.42
N ALA A 17 -14.88 5.43 -11.45
CA ALA A 17 -15.61 5.09 -10.25
C ALA A 17 -14.95 3.95 -9.43
N ALA A 18 -14.25 3.04 -10.13
CA ALA A 18 -13.38 2.04 -9.49
C ALA A 18 -12.11 2.70 -8.89
N SER A 19 -11.62 3.79 -9.47
CA SER A 19 -10.38 4.44 -9.05
C SER A 19 -10.50 5.19 -7.71
N ALA A 20 -11.68 5.62 -7.30
CA ALA A 20 -11.90 6.34 -6.04
C ALA A 20 -11.42 5.58 -4.80
N GLN A 21 -11.32 4.26 -4.86
CA GLN A 21 -10.86 3.43 -3.74
C GLN A 21 -9.60 2.60 -4.07
N GLU A 22 -9.16 2.58 -5.33
CA GLU A 22 -7.96 1.85 -5.74
C GLU A 22 -6.67 2.39 -5.09
N PHE A 23 -6.65 3.67 -4.67
CA PHE A 23 -5.51 4.23 -3.95
C PHE A 23 -5.18 3.47 -2.66
N LEU A 24 -6.14 2.74 -2.08
CA LEU A 24 -5.93 1.87 -0.92
C LEU A 24 -4.97 0.72 -1.22
N THR A 25 -4.88 0.32 -2.47
CA THR A 25 -4.00 -0.77 -2.91
C THR A 25 -2.56 -0.34 -3.15
N ILE A 26 -2.30 0.97 -3.23
CA ILE A 26 -0.96 1.51 -3.36
C ILE A 26 -0.25 1.37 -2.02
N ASN A 27 0.87 0.66 -2.00
CA ASN A 27 1.67 0.50 -0.79
C ASN A 27 2.45 1.78 -0.49
N PRO A 28 2.19 2.46 0.64
CA PRO A 28 2.92 3.67 1.01
C PRO A 28 4.28 3.40 1.67
N ASP A 29 4.54 2.15 2.06
CA ASP A 29 5.82 1.76 2.65
C ASP A 29 6.87 1.50 1.56
N VAL A 30 7.81 2.42 1.44
CA VAL A 30 8.86 2.40 0.41
C VAL A 30 9.82 1.23 0.60
N ARG A 31 10.03 0.78 1.85
CA ARG A 31 10.84 -0.39 2.15
C ARG A 31 10.27 -1.63 1.47
N THR A 32 9.03 -1.98 1.73
CA THR A 32 8.40 -3.17 1.15
C THR A 32 7.97 -2.97 -0.31
N ALA A 33 7.74 -1.73 -0.75
CA ALA A 33 7.58 -1.42 -2.17
C ALA A 33 8.84 -1.78 -2.96
N GLY A 34 10.04 -1.54 -2.41
CA GLY A 34 11.32 -2.00 -2.97
C GLY A 34 11.48 -3.54 -2.98
N MET A 35 10.64 -4.27 -2.26
CA MET A 35 10.56 -5.72 -2.17
C MET A 35 9.32 -6.30 -2.89
N ALA A 36 8.84 -5.63 -3.94
CA ALA A 36 7.66 -6.01 -4.74
C ALA A 36 6.38 -6.20 -3.90
N ASN A 37 6.21 -5.39 -2.87
CA ASN A 37 5.08 -5.38 -1.93
C ASN A 37 4.94 -6.67 -1.09
N ALA A 38 6.00 -7.46 -0.93
CA ALA A 38 6.04 -8.57 0.03
C ALA A 38 6.13 -7.99 1.46
N SER A 39 4.97 -7.81 2.12
CA SER A 39 4.83 -7.00 3.32
C SER A 39 4.04 -7.65 4.47
N VAL A 40 3.25 -8.69 4.18
CA VAL A 40 2.31 -9.28 5.16
C VAL A 40 3.03 -10.00 6.31
N ALA A 41 4.22 -10.54 6.03
CA ALA A 41 5.04 -11.26 7.00
C ALA A 41 6.39 -10.61 7.31
N THR A 42 6.70 -9.44 6.74
CA THR A 42 7.94 -8.72 7.01
C THR A 42 7.95 -8.11 8.41
N THR A 43 9.14 -7.72 8.87
CA THR A 43 9.30 -6.99 10.14
C THR A 43 8.49 -5.70 10.11
N GLY A 44 7.69 -5.47 11.16
CA GLY A 44 6.83 -4.29 11.26
C GLY A 44 7.61 -2.99 11.45
N GLY A 45 7.11 -1.93 10.84
CA GLY A 45 7.61 -0.56 10.92
C GLY A 45 6.46 0.46 10.96
N ALA A 46 6.75 1.72 10.74
CA ALA A 46 5.79 2.84 10.81
C ALA A 46 4.52 2.61 9.97
N TYR A 47 4.65 1.90 8.85
CA TYR A 47 3.53 1.63 7.92
C TYR A 47 2.81 0.30 8.18
N SER A 48 3.07 -0.35 9.32
CA SER A 48 2.40 -1.63 9.67
C SER A 48 0.86 -1.52 9.65
N VAL A 49 0.28 -0.36 9.96
CA VAL A 49 -1.16 -0.10 9.91
C VAL A 49 -1.77 -0.39 8.52
N PHE A 50 -1.03 -0.15 7.45
CA PHE A 50 -1.48 -0.40 6.08
C PHE A 50 -1.19 -1.84 5.61
N GLN A 51 -0.20 -2.49 6.22
CA GLN A 51 0.28 -3.82 5.85
C GLN A 51 -0.32 -4.89 6.77
N ASN A 52 0.36 -5.19 7.86
CA ASN A 52 -0.08 -6.08 8.91
C ASN A 52 0.22 -5.43 10.28
N ALA A 53 -0.79 -4.81 10.89
CA ALA A 53 -0.59 -4.05 12.11
C ALA A 53 -0.08 -4.90 13.28
N ALA A 54 -0.36 -6.23 13.28
CA ALA A 54 0.12 -7.14 14.31
C ALA A 54 1.66 -7.30 14.29
N SER A 55 2.34 -7.00 13.19
CA SER A 55 3.79 -7.05 13.09
C SER A 55 4.49 -6.01 13.96
N SER A 56 3.83 -4.89 14.29
CA SER A 56 4.34 -3.84 15.19
C SER A 56 4.66 -4.35 16.60
N LEU A 57 3.95 -5.40 17.07
CA LEU A 57 4.20 -6.05 18.37
C LEU A 57 5.56 -6.74 18.47
N PHE A 58 6.19 -6.97 17.32
CA PHE A 58 7.47 -7.67 17.19
C PHE A 58 8.58 -6.73 16.70
N SER A 59 8.29 -5.43 16.57
CA SER A 59 9.31 -4.43 16.27
C SER A 59 10.30 -4.29 17.43
N HIS A 60 11.54 -3.93 17.11
CA HIS A 60 12.55 -3.53 18.11
C HIS A 60 12.34 -2.09 18.60
N ASN A 61 11.52 -1.31 17.90
CA ASN A 61 11.19 0.05 18.25
C ASN A 61 9.89 0.09 19.06
N LEU A 62 9.84 0.88 20.13
CA LEU A 62 8.59 1.14 20.87
C LEU A 62 7.68 2.12 20.13
N PHE A 63 8.29 3.04 19.44
CA PHE A 63 7.60 4.08 18.68
C PHE A 63 8.30 4.30 17.34
N GLU A 64 7.53 4.43 16.29
CA GLU A 64 8.03 4.76 14.96
C GLU A 64 6.98 5.55 14.21
N VAL A 65 7.41 6.58 13.49
CA VAL A 65 6.59 7.35 12.56
C VAL A 65 7.33 7.55 11.24
N GLY A 66 6.57 7.68 10.17
CA GLY A 66 7.11 7.89 8.84
C GLY A 66 6.20 8.75 7.98
N PHE A 67 6.81 9.49 7.05
CA PHE A 67 6.13 10.23 6.00
C PHE A 67 6.67 9.78 4.65
N SER A 68 5.78 9.42 3.72
CA SER A 68 6.14 9.00 2.38
C SER A 68 5.46 9.85 1.32
N TYR A 69 6.15 9.95 0.18
CA TYR A 69 5.67 10.60 -1.04
C TYR A 69 5.92 9.70 -2.24
N SER A 70 4.87 9.46 -3.01
CA SER A 70 4.89 8.58 -4.17
C SER A 70 4.17 9.26 -5.33
N PRO A 71 4.89 9.85 -6.28
CA PRO A 71 4.29 10.26 -7.55
C PRO A 71 3.93 9.01 -8.34
N TRP A 72 2.65 8.85 -8.63
CA TRP A 72 2.07 7.64 -9.18
C TRP A 72 1.71 7.81 -10.66
N MET A 73 1.74 6.73 -11.46
CA MET A 73 1.26 6.68 -12.86
C MET A 73 1.77 7.82 -13.77
N ARG A 74 3.03 8.26 -13.59
CA ARG A 74 3.58 9.44 -14.29
C ARG A 74 3.67 9.28 -15.80
N ASP A 75 3.80 8.05 -16.30
CA ASP A 75 3.81 7.75 -17.73
C ASP A 75 2.41 7.82 -18.34
N VAL A 76 1.35 7.77 -17.54
CA VAL A 76 -0.03 7.94 -18.00
C VAL A 76 -0.41 9.41 -18.01
N LYS A 77 -0.39 10.05 -16.86
CA LYS A 77 -0.63 11.50 -16.71
C LYS A 77 0.07 12.01 -15.45
N LYS A 78 0.68 13.19 -15.52
CA LYS A 78 1.29 13.82 -14.35
C LYS A 78 0.21 14.34 -13.40
N GLY A 79 0.45 14.24 -12.09
CA GLY A 79 -0.43 14.80 -11.07
C GLY A 79 -1.16 13.76 -10.22
N TYR A 80 -0.91 12.47 -10.46
CA TYR A 80 -1.23 11.43 -9.48
C TYR A 80 -0.16 11.41 -8.41
N ASP A 81 -0.53 11.73 -7.17
CA ASP A 81 0.39 11.80 -6.04
C ASP A 81 -0.22 11.12 -4.81
N LEU A 82 0.50 10.18 -4.22
CA LEU A 82 0.16 9.62 -2.91
C LEU A 82 1.14 10.18 -1.86
N MET A 83 0.59 10.78 -0.83
CA MET A 83 1.29 11.10 0.42
C MET A 83 0.71 10.24 1.53
N ALA A 84 1.56 9.68 2.38
CA ALA A 84 1.10 8.93 3.52
C ALA A 84 1.93 9.24 4.76
N PHE A 85 1.24 9.23 5.89
CA PHE A 85 1.82 9.30 7.21
C PHE A 85 1.38 8.05 7.98
N GLY A 86 2.30 7.41 8.67
CA GLY A 86 2.02 6.22 9.45
C GLY A 86 2.87 6.17 10.72
N GLY A 87 2.38 5.45 11.72
CA GLY A 87 3.14 5.23 12.93
C GLY A 87 2.51 4.17 13.83
N PHE A 88 3.28 3.77 14.84
CA PHE A 88 2.79 2.91 15.90
C PHE A 88 3.44 3.27 17.24
N TYR A 89 2.76 2.87 18.30
CA TYR A 89 3.28 2.85 19.65
C TYR A 89 2.97 1.48 20.30
N SER A 90 4.01 0.78 20.74
CA SER A 90 3.91 -0.52 21.40
C SER A 90 4.03 -0.38 22.91
N PHE A 91 2.98 -0.76 23.63
CA PHE A 91 2.97 -0.81 25.09
C PHE A 91 3.52 -2.18 25.54
N ASN A 92 4.65 -2.21 26.19
CA ASN A 92 5.23 -3.44 26.77
C ASN A 92 5.28 -4.66 25.82
N HIS A 93 5.38 -4.47 24.49
CA HIS A 93 5.39 -5.51 23.46
C HIS A 93 4.20 -6.50 23.51
N LYS A 94 3.16 -6.18 24.26
CA LYS A 94 1.94 -6.99 24.37
C LYS A 94 0.76 -6.32 23.68
N HIS A 95 0.72 -5.00 23.70
CA HIS A 95 -0.31 -4.17 23.10
C HIS A 95 0.35 -3.14 22.18
N SER A 96 -0.22 -2.88 21.02
CA SER A 96 0.23 -1.82 20.12
C SER A 96 -0.97 -1.10 19.54
N ILE A 97 -0.83 0.22 19.39
CA ILE A 97 -1.74 1.06 18.60
C ILE A 97 -0.96 1.54 17.39
N SER A 98 -1.51 1.33 16.21
CA SER A 98 -0.96 1.85 14.97
C SER A 98 -1.96 2.80 14.33
N PHE A 99 -1.46 3.86 13.71
CA PHE A 99 -2.28 4.89 13.07
C PHE A 99 -1.68 5.27 11.73
N GLY A 100 -2.54 5.76 10.82
CA GLY A 100 -2.07 6.22 9.53
C GLY A 100 -3.08 7.09 8.81
N THR A 101 -2.59 7.80 7.82
CA THR A 101 -3.44 8.55 6.88
C THR A 101 -2.79 8.53 5.51
N ARG A 102 -3.62 8.49 4.48
CA ARG A 102 -3.22 8.58 3.08
C ARG A 102 -3.97 9.71 2.42
N PHE A 103 -3.26 10.49 1.60
CA PHE A 103 -3.79 11.56 0.76
C PHE A 103 -3.42 11.24 -0.68
N TYR A 104 -4.41 10.91 -1.47
CA TYR A 104 -4.23 10.62 -2.89
C TYR A 104 -4.87 11.72 -3.72
N ARG A 105 -4.03 12.39 -4.50
CA ARG A 105 -4.47 13.43 -5.44
C ARG A 105 -4.40 12.89 -6.85
N GLU A 106 -5.40 13.22 -7.64
CA GLU A 106 -5.43 12.96 -9.06
C GLU A 106 -5.07 14.20 -9.88
N PRO A 107 -4.80 14.08 -11.18
CA PRO A 107 -4.59 15.22 -12.05
C PRO A 107 -5.77 16.19 -12.00
N LYS A 108 -5.50 17.47 -12.27
CA LYS A 108 -6.57 18.45 -12.43
C LYS A 108 -7.46 18.03 -13.60
N LEU A 109 -8.76 18.00 -13.36
CA LEU A 109 -9.79 17.73 -14.37
C LEU A 109 -10.40 19.05 -14.78
N SER A 110 -10.44 19.31 -16.09
CA SER A 110 -11.05 20.51 -16.68
C SER A 110 -12.18 20.11 -17.62
N PRO A 111 -13.28 20.87 -17.69
CA PRO A 111 -14.37 20.62 -18.65
C PRO A 111 -13.91 20.57 -20.11
N ASP A 112 -12.81 21.24 -20.43
CA ASP A 112 -12.23 21.29 -21.78
C ASP A 112 -11.29 20.11 -22.09
N ASP A 113 -11.06 19.20 -21.12
CA ASP A 113 -10.19 18.04 -21.28
C ASP A 113 -10.94 16.93 -22.06
N GLU A 114 -10.48 16.59 -23.28
CA GLU A 114 -11.08 15.53 -24.10
C GLU A 114 -11.04 14.14 -23.41
N ASP A 115 -10.13 13.95 -22.47
CA ASP A 115 -9.97 12.74 -21.64
C ASP A 115 -10.91 12.71 -20.44
N TYR A 116 -11.85 13.67 -20.32
CA TYR A 116 -12.76 13.77 -19.18
C TYR A 116 -14.04 12.93 -19.37
N PRO A 117 -14.08 11.68 -18.90
CA PRO A 117 -15.21 10.79 -19.15
C PRO A 117 -16.47 11.16 -18.34
N PHE A 118 -16.41 12.15 -17.43
CA PHE A 118 -17.45 12.48 -16.47
C PHE A 118 -17.98 13.91 -16.56
N ILE A 119 -17.87 14.58 -17.69
CA ILE A 119 -18.65 15.81 -17.86
C ILE A 119 -20.12 15.37 -17.90
N PRO A 120 -20.94 15.75 -16.89
CA PRO A 120 -22.37 15.55 -17.00
C PRO A 120 -22.82 16.21 -18.30
N LYS A 121 -23.47 15.45 -19.16
CA LYS A 121 -24.01 15.95 -20.41
C LYS A 121 -25.50 16.19 -20.23
N ASP A 122 -26.03 17.23 -20.85
CA ASP A 122 -27.43 17.46 -20.91
C ASP A 122 -28.13 16.38 -21.80
N GLU A 123 -29.45 16.42 -21.88
CA GLU A 123 -30.27 15.50 -22.69
C GLU A 123 -29.88 15.53 -24.19
N ASN A 124 -29.20 16.59 -24.64
CA ASN A 124 -28.74 16.79 -26.03
C ASN A 124 -27.26 16.38 -26.22
N ASN A 125 -26.66 15.73 -25.20
CA ASN A 125 -25.25 15.28 -25.21
C ASN A 125 -24.22 16.43 -25.21
N ASN A 126 -24.63 17.66 -24.84
CA ASN A 126 -23.72 18.78 -24.65
C ASN A 126 -23.16 18.80 -23.24
N PRO A 127 -21.90 19.20 -23.05
CA PRO A 127 -21.31 19.37 -21.70
C PRO A 127 -22.17 20.38 -20.91
N ILE A 128 -22.50 20.06 -19.65
CA ILE A 128 -23.12 21.02 -18.75
C ILE A 128 -22.11 22.12 -18.47
N VAL A 129 -22.38 23.30 -18.99
CA VAL A 129 -21.53 24.49 -18.87
C VAL A 129 -21.60 25.00 -17.42
N GLY A 130 -20.44 25.22 -16.80
CA GLY A 130 -20.34 25.83 -15.47
C GLY A 130 -19.61 25.04 -14.42
N ILE A 131 -19.11 23.82 -14.74
CA ILE A 131 -18.26 23.07 -13.81
C ILE A 131 -16.88 23.69 -13.84
N GLU A 132 -16.43 24.23 -12.70
CA GLU A 132 -15.07 24.70 -12.57
C GLU A 132 -14.08 23.54 -12.58
N ALA A 133 -12.88 23.81 -13.11
CA ALA A 133 -11.81 22.81 -13.09
C ALA A 133 -11.39 22.49 -11.65
N PHE A 134 -11.46 21.22 -11.26
CA PHE A 134 -11.14 20.76 -9.91
C PHE A 134 -10.10 19.65 -9.92
N ARG A 135 -9.60 19.29 -8.74
CA ARG A 135 -8.66 18.20 -8.55
C ARG A 135 -9.26 17.18 -7.58
N PRO A 136 -9.52 15.94 -8.03
CA PRO A 136 -10.00 14.89 -7.13
C PRO A 136 -9.02 14.63 -5.99
N LEU A 137 -9.57 14.38 -4.81
CA LEU A 137 -8.82 14.08 -3.60
C LEU A 137 -9.49 12.93 -2.86
N SER A 138 -8.71 11.87 -2.61
CA SER A 138 -9.12 10.77 -1.74
C SER A 138 -8.25 10.75 -0.49
N VAL A 139 -8.87 10.57 0.66
CA VAL A 139 -8.21 10.53 1.96
C VAL A 139 -8.64 9.28 2.71
N SER A 140 -7.70 8.60 3.38
CA SER A 140 -8.04 7.61 4.41
C SER A 140 -7.42 7.99 5.75
N ALA A 141 -8.14 7.65 6.83
CA ALA A 141 -7.64 7.69 8.19
C ALA A 141 -7.79 6.29 8.80
N ASP A 142 -6.69 5.74 9.28
CA ASP A 142 -6.56 4.35 9.71
C ASP A 142 -6.16 4.32 11.19
N LEU A 143 -6.81 3.46 11.98
CA LEU A 143 -6.48 3.19 13.36
C LEU A 143 -6.53 1.69 13.61
N ALA A 144 -5.45 1.13 14.15
CA ALA A 144 -5.35 -0.29 14.45
C ALA A 144 -5.00 -0.52 15.93
N TYR A 145 -5.57 -1.59 16.46
CA TYR A 145 -5.17 -2.15 17.74
C TYR A 145 -4.66 -3.56 17.53
N SER A 146 -3.50 -3.85 18.16
CA SER A 146 -2.85 -5.14 18.07
C SER A 146 -2.61 -5.73 19.46
N TYR A 147 -2.79 -7.04 19.57
CA TYR A 147 -2.61 -7.80 20.82
C TYR A 147 -1.77 -9.05 20.59
N ARG A 148 -0.75 -9.25 21.45
CA ARG A 148 0.15 -10.41 21.39
C ARG A 148 -0.36 -11.56 22.25
N ILE A 149 -0.61 -12.69 21.61
CA ILE A 149 -1.04 -13.93 22.25
C ILE A 149 0.19 -14.83 22.45
N GLY A 150 0.59 -14.99 23.70
CA GLY A 150 1.78 -15.77 24.05
C GLY A 150 3.07 -15.14 23.50
N ARG A 151 4.00 -15.99 23.03
CA ARG A 151 5.33 -15.54 22.61
C ARG A 151 5.45 -15.24 21.13
N TYR A 152 4.63 -15.89 20.30
CA TYR A 152 4.89 -16.00 18.87
C TYR A 152 3.77 -15.44 18.00
N LEU A 153 2.59 -15.19 18.53
CA LEU A 153 1.42 -14.79 17.74
C LEU A 153 0.93 -13.40 18.16
N GLY A 154 0.70 -12.54 17.18
CA GLY A 154 -0.02 -11.27 17.31
C GLY A 154 -1.27 -11.26 16.44
N LEU A 155 -2.32 -10.63 16.92
CA LEU A 155 -3.54 -10.36 16.17
C LEU A 155 -3.78 -8.86 16.14
N SER A 156 -4.43 -8.37 15.08
CA SER A 156 -4.82 -6.98 14.96
C SER A 156 -6.16 -6.79 14.27
N VAL A 157 -6.81 -5.69 14.62
CA VAL A 157 -7.99 -5.17 13.94
C VAL A 157 -7.70 -3.72 13.58
N THR A 158 -8.02 -3.32 12.34
CA THR A 158 -7.90 -1.95 11.85
C THR A 158 -9.26 -1.44 11.45
N ALA A 159 -9.59 -0.22 11.84
CA ALA A 159 -10.73 0.54 11.32
C ALA A 159 -10.20 1.67 10.42
N ARG A 160 -10.86 1.90 9.29
CA ARG A 160 -10.45 2.86 8.27
C ARG A 160 -11.65 3.67 7.82
N TYR A 161 -11.58 4.98 7.94
CA TYR A 161 -12.50 5.90 7.31
C TYR A 161 -11.92 6.39 5.99
N ILE A 162 -12.73 6.43 4.95
CA ILE A 162 -12.34 6.80 3.61
C ILE A 162 -13.28 7.90 3.11
N ARG A 163 -12.72 8.95 2.54
CA ARG A 163 -13.46 10.00 1.85
C ARG A 163 -12.81 10.29 0.50
N SER A 164 -13.59 10.20 -0.56
CA SER A 164 -13.17 10.53 -1.93
C SER A 164 -14.07 11.63 -2.47
N SER A 165 -13.48 12.77 -2.82
CA SER A 165 -14.17 13.94 -3.31
C SER A 165 -13.79 14.26 -4.76
N TYR A 166 -14.76 14.36 -5.61
CA TYR A 166 -14.67 14.71 -7.02
C TYR A 166 -15.31 16.09 -7.27
N GLY A 167 -14.83 17.10 -6.52
CA GLY A 167 -15.34 18.47 -6.60
C GLY A 167 -16.81 18.56 -6.22
N GLU A 168 -17.60 19.24 -7.04
CA GLU A 168 -19.04 19.38 -6.87
C GLU A 168 -19.84 18.19 -7.41
N LEU A 169 -19.21 17.27 -8.15
CA LEU A 169 -19.90 16.17 -8.81
C LEU A 169 -20.42 15.15 -7.79
N PHE A 170 -19.53 14.65 -6.92
CA PHE A 170 -19.91 13.72 -5.86
C PHE A 170 -18.81 13.61 -4.79
N THR A 171 -19.22 13.16 -3.62
CA THR A 171 -18.32 12.79 -2.55
C THR A 171 -18.75 11.43 -2.00
N ASN A 172 -17.85 10.47 -2.00
CA ASN A 172 -18.10 9.14 -1.45
C ASN A 172 -17.42 8.99 -0.09
N ASN A 173 -18.14 8.41 0.86
CA ASN A 173 -17.64 8.07 2.18
C ASN A 173 -17.78 6.57 2.40
N ALA A 174 -16.76 5.95 3.02
CA ALA A 174 -16.78 4.53 3.31
C ALA A 174 -16.12 4.23 4.66
N LEU A 175 -16.50 3.10 5.24
CA LEU A 175 -15.87 2.53 6.40
C LEU A 175 -15.34 1.15 6.06
N GLY A 176 -14.03 1.00 6.17
CA GLY A 176 -13.32 -0.26 5.93
C GLY A 176 -12.73 -0.85 7.20
N PHE A 177 -12.53 -2.14 7.19
CA PHE A 177 -11.91 -2.87 8.29
C PHE A 177 -10.87 -3.84 7.75
N ASP A 178 -9.83 -4.06 8.57
CA ASP A 178 -8.86 -5.13 8.32
C ASP A 178 -8.77 -6.02 9.57
N VAL A 179 -8.55 -7.31 9.36
CA VAL A 179 -8.16 -8.26 10.41
C VAL A 179 -6.89 -8.94 9.97
N ALA A 180 -5.90 -9.00 10.87
CA ALA A 180 -4.63 -9.64 10.53
C ALA A 180 -4.07 -10.45 11.70
N ALA A 181 -3.26 -11.45 11.33
CA ALA A 181 -2.46 -12.25 12.22
C ALA A 181 -1.00 -12.21 11.76
N TYR A 182 -0.09 -12.22 12.71
CA TYR A 182 1.33 -12.26 12.50
C TYR A 182 1.99 -13.21 13.51
N ALA A 183 2.81 -14.12 13.02
CA ALA A 183 3.56 -15.03 13.87
C ALA A 183 5.06 -14.89 13.60
N ARG A 184 5.89 -14.89 14.66
CA ARG A 184 7.34 -14.89 14.57
C ARG A 184 7.91 -15.99 15.46
N ILE A 185 8.71 -16.87 14.86
CA ILE A 185 9.34 -18.02 15.52
C ILE A 185 10.86 -17.86 15.40
N PRO A 186 11.59 -17.70 16.52
CA PRO A 186 13.03 -17.61 16.51
C PRO A 186 13.68 -18.94 16.10
N LEU A 187 14.72 -18.86 15.30
CA LEU A 187 15.50 -20.01 14.80
C LEU A 187 16.84 -20.17 15.54
N ASN A 188 16.94 -19.74 16.80
CA ASN A 188 18.16 -19.66 17.58
C ASN A 188 18.99 -20.98 17.64
N ARG A 189 18.33 -22.14 17.40
CA ARG A 189 19.08 -23.44 17.31
C ARG A 189 19.85 -23.58 16.01
N MET A 190 19.49 -22.87 14.94
CA MET A 190 20.13 -22.95 13.63
C MET A 190 21.06 -21.77 13.40
N LEU A 191 20.57 -20.57 13.74
CA LEU A 191 21.31 -19.31 13.59
C LEU A 191 20.81 -18.33 14.67
N GLU A 192 21.72 -17.90 15.54
CA GLU A 192 21.40 -16.96 16.62
C GLU A 192 20.85 -15.64 16.05
N GLY A 193 19.74 -15.16 16.61
CA GLY A 193 19.07 -13.95 16.17
C GLY A 193 18.28 -14.08 14.86
N ALA A 194 18.22 -15.25 14.23
CA ALA A 194 17.37 -15.49 13.07
C ALA A 194 15.94 -15.86 13.48
N TRP A 195 14.99 -15.54 12.61
CA TRP A 195 13.60 -15.95 12.79
C TRP A 195 12.91 -16.17 11.44
N VAL A 196 11.86 -16.98 11.49
CA VAL A 196 10.89 -17.10 10.43
C VAL A 196 9.59 -16.42 10.91
N SER A 197 8.93 -15.72 10.02
CA SER A 197 7.63 -15.12 10.26
C SER A 197 6.61 -15.54 9.21
N ALA A 198 5.35 -15.56 9.64
CA ALA A 198 4.21 -15.80 8.78
C ALA A 198 3.13 -14.76 9.08
N GLY A 199 2.41 -14.33 8.05
CA GLY A 199 1.33 -13.37 8.18
C GLY A 199 0.12 -13.78 7.36
N ALA A 200 -1.06 -13.40 7.85
CA ALA A 200 -2.32 -13.50 7.12
C ALA A 200 -3.13 -12.24 7.38
N LYS A 201 -3.82 -11.74 6.35
CA LYS A 201 -4.62 -10.52 6.43
C LYS A 201 -5.83 -10.61 5.52
N ILE A 202 -6.96 -10.14 6.03
CA ILE A 202 -8.13 -9.74 5.24
C ILE A 202 -8.21 -8.23 5.37
N SER A 203 -8.16 -7.50 4.27
CA SER A 203 -8.17 -6.05 4.25
C SER A 203 -9.30 -5.48 3.43
N ASP A 204 -9.63 -4.21 3.75
CA ASP A 204 -10.54 -3.38 2.99
C ASP A 204 -11.93 -4.00 2.81
N PHE A 205 -12.41 -4.78 3.81
CA PHE A 205 -13.81 -5.19 3.83
C PHE A 205 -14.65 -4.15 4.61
N GLY A 206 -15.86 -3.88 4.14
CA GLY A 206 -16.69 -2.86 4.76
C GLY A 206 -17.82 -2.40 3.86
N PHE A 207 -18.23 -1.17 4.01
CA PHE A 207 -19.37 -0.60 3.29
C PHE A 207 -19.18 0.89 2.98
N THR A 208 -19.88 1.34 1.96
CA THR A 208 -20.03 2.76 1.59
C THR A 208 -21.31 3.32 2.20
N PHE A 209 -21.28 4.61 2.56
CA PHE A 209 -22.46 5.28 3.15
C PHE A 209 -23.44 5.80 2.10
N ASP A 210 -22.95 5.95 0.88
CA ASP A 210 -23.74 6.48 -0.25
C ASP A 210 -24.28 5.29 -1.09
N ASP A 211 -25.43 5.46 -1.75
CA ASP A 211 -26.06 4.47 -2.66
C ASP A 211 -25.22 4.16 -3.92
N SER A 212 -23.93 4.49 -3.88
CA SER A 212 -23.01 4.21 -4.95
C SER A 212 -22.66 2.71 -4.96
N ASN A 213 -22.80 2.07 -6.11
CA ASN A 213 -22.45 0.66 -6.35
C ASN A 213 -20.92 0.41 -6.28
N TYR A 214 -20.21 1.06 -5.34
CA TYR A 214 -18.76 0.91 -5.18
C TYR A 214 -18.43 0.04 -4.00
N ASP A 215 -17.86 -1.10 -4.29
CA ASP A 215 -17.33 -1.99 -3.27
C ASP A 215 -15.90 -1.62 -2.89
N LEU A 216 -15.57 -1.79 -1.63
CA LEU A 216 -14.19 -1.71 -1.16
C LEU A 216 -13.35 -2.85 -1.77
N PRO A 217 -12.06 -2.63 -2.09
CA PRO A 217 -11.19 -3.61 -2.74
C PRO A 217 -10.76 -4.71 -1.75
N THR A 218 -11.71 -5.48 -1.25
CA THR A 218 -11.45 -6.54 -0.27
C THR A 218 -10.36 -7.48 -0.78
N LYS A 219 -9.30 -7.64 0.02
CA LYS A 219 -8.16 -8.46 -0.33
C LYS A 219 -7.85 -9.45 0.77
N PHE A 220 -7.64 -10.71 0.40
CA PHE A 220 -7.04 -11.74 1.23
C PHE A 220 -5.55 -11.87 0.90
N SER A 221 -4.69 -11.89 1.91
CA SER A 221 -3.26 -12.00 1.73
C SER A 221 -2.65 -12.94 2.76
N VAL A 222 -1.68 -13.74 2.33
CA VAL A 222 -0.83 -14.56 3.20
C VAL A 222 0.62 -14.39 2.78
N GLY A 223 1.52 -14.47 3.74
CA GLY A 223 2.94 -14.31 3.45
C GLY A 223 3.84 -15.03 4.42
N GLY A 224 5.09 -15.19 4.02
CA GLY A 224 6.17 -15.72 4.82
C GLY A 224 7.43 -14.87 4.67
N SER A 225 8.22 -14.75 5.73
CA SER A 225 9.52 -14.08 5.71
C SER A 225 10.53 -14.83 6.54
N LEU A 226 11.77 -14.79 6.09
CA LEU A 226 12.95 -15.30 6.80
C LEU A 226 13.90 -14.13 7.02
N PHE A 227 14.23 -13.86 8.28
CA PHE A 227 15.27 -12.94 8.67
C PHE A 227 16.49 -13.69 9.19
N ALA A 228 17.66 -13.33 8.71
CA ALA A 228 18.92 -13.91 9.11
C ALA A 228 19.98 -12.81 9.36
N PRO A 229 20.50 -12.66 10.59
CA PRO A 229 21.68 -11.84 10.80
C PRO A 229 22.91 -12.54 10.18
N ILE A 230 23.73 -11.77 9.46
CA ILE A 230 24.95 -12.23 8.85
C ILE A 230 26.10 -11.48 9.52
N ARG A 231 26.77 -12.12 10.49
CA ARG A 231 27.74 -11.47 11.38
C ARG A 231 27.09 -10.30 12.15
N ASP A 232 27.88 -9.56 12.92
CA ASP A 232 27.39 -8.54 13.87
C ASP A 232 26.81 -7.27 13.21
N SER A 233 27.03 -7.09 11.92
CA SER A 233 26.70 -5.82 11.25
C SER A 233 25.86 -5.95 9.97
N HIS A 234 25.52 -7.16 9.56
CA HIS A 234 24.79 -7.41 8.32
C HIS A 234 23.54 -8.22 8.60
N SER A 235 22.50 -8.02 7.82
CA SER A 235 21.30 -8.85 7.87
C SER A 235 20.68 -9.04 6.49
N LEU A 236 19.99 -10.16 6.36
CA LEU A 236 19.21 -10.51 5.17
C LEU A 236 17.77 -10.78 5.59
N GLU A 237 16.81 -10.21 4.88
CA GLU A 237 15.41 -10.59 4.97
C GLU A 237 14.91 -10.99 3.59
N ALA A 238 14.30 -12.16 3.46
CA ALA A 238 13.65 -12.63 2.25
C ALA A 238 12.18 -12.91 2.56
N SER A 239 11.28 -12.44 1.70
CA SER A 239 9.84 -12.56 1.92
C SER A 239 9.09 -12.91 0.66
N VAL A 240 7.96 -13.58 0.83
CA VAL A 240 6.99 -13.92 -0.21
C VAL A 240 5.58 -13.65 0.30
N ASP A 241 4.78 -12.99 -0.53
CA ASP A 241 3.37 -12.73 -0.26
C ASP A 241 2.52 -13.22 -1.43
N LEU A 242 1.38 -13.82 -1.10
CA LEU A 242 0.32 -14.19 -2.01
C LEU A 242 -0.91 -13.35 -1.68
N GLY A 243 -1.53 -12.73 -2.67
CA GLY A 243 -2.70 -11.90 -2.50
C GLY A 243 -3.80 -12.22 -3.50
N TYR A 244 -5.03 -12.30 -3.02
CA TYR A 244 -6.21 -12.43 -3.85
C TYR A 244 -7.16 -11.27 -3.56
N ARG A 245 -7.44 -10.46 -4.57
CA ARG A 245 -8.43 -9.38 -4.49
C ARG A 245 -9.77 -9.92 -4.93
N TYR A 246 -10.76 -9.72 -4.08
CA TYR A 246 -12.15 -9.96 -4.38
C TYR A 246 -12.88 -8.62 -4.56
N SER A 247 -13.51 -8.42 -5.71
CA SER A 247 -14.44 -7.32 -5.94
C SER A 247 -15.70 -7.90 -6.57
N SER A 248 -16.86 -7.33 -6.25
CA SER A 248 -18.13 -7.72 -6.88
C SER A 248 -18.18 -7.34 -8.36
N SER A 249 -17.43 -6.32 -8.78
CA SER A 249 -17.13 -6.02 -10.17
C SER A 249 -16.07 -6.99 -10.70
N GLU A 250 -15.98 -7.19 -12.01
CA GLU A 250 -15.11 -8.19 -12.69
C GLU A 250 -13.60 -8.11 -12.41
N ASN A 251 -13.16 -7.27 -11.46
CA ASN A 251 -11.75 -7.00 -11.13
C ASN A 251 -11.17 -7.93 -10.06
N LYS A 252 -11.43 -9.23 -10.18
CA LYS A 252 -10.74 -10.23 -9.35
C LYS A 252 -9.32 -10.39 -9.85
N SER A 253 -8.33 -10.35 -8.96
CA SER A 253 -6.93 -10.55 -9.35
C SER A 253 -6.17 -11.32 -8.29
N PHE A 254 -5.30 -12.21 -8.76
CA PHE A 254 -4.30 -12.89 -7.96
C PHE A 254 -2.92 -12.31 -8.24
N GLY A 255 -2.12 -12.14 -7.18
CA GLY A 255 -0.75 -11.68 -7.32
C GLY A 255 0.17 -12.31 -6.29
N MET A 256 1.45 -12.44 -6.66
CA MET A 256 2.52 -12.94 -5.80
C MET A 256 3.69 -11.97 -5.86
N GLY A 257 4.14 -11.50 -4.70
CA GLY A 257 5.35 -10.70 -4.54
C GLY A 257 6.46 -11.51 -3.88
N ILE A 258 7.67 -11.42 -4.40
CA ILE A 258 8.89 -11.97 -3.78
C ILE A 258 9.88 -10.84 -3.63
N GLY A 259 10.46 -10.69 -2.44
CA GLY A 259 11.41 -9.61 -2.17
C GLY A 259 12.54 -10.05 -1.26
N VAL A 260 13.66 -9.34 -1.39
CA VAL A 260 14.86 -9.53 -0.58
C VAL A 260 15.38 -8.16 -0.16
N GLU A 261 15.74 -8.03 1.11
CA GLU A 261 16.47 -6.90 1.67
C GLU A 261 17.82 -7.39 2.23
N TYR A 262 18.90 -6.71 1.86
CA TYR A 262 20.19 -6.86 2.49
C TYR A 262 20.60 -5.54 3.15
N VAL A 263 20.91 -5.60 4.44
CA VAL A 263 21.37 -4.45 5.22
C VAL A 263 22.85 -4.61 5.51
N LEU A 264 23.63 -3.64 5.05
CA LEU A 264 25.07 -3.53 5.22
C LEU A 264 25.38 -2.60 6.39
N MET A 265 26.23 -3.06 7.31
CA MET A 265 26.72 -2.29 8.47
C MET A 265 25.59 -1.69 9.33
N GLN A 266 24.38 -2.27 9.29
CA GLN A 266 23.17 -1.74 9.91
C GLN A 266 22.80 -0.31 9.47
N MET A 267 23.42 0.19 8.39
CA MET A 267 23.27 1.55 7.89
C MET A 267 22.70 1.61 6.48
N ILE A 268 23.16 0.78 5.58
CA ILE A 268 22.81 0.83 4.16
C ILE A 268 21.95 -0.39 3.83
N ALA A 269 20.73 -0.17 3.36
CA ALA A 269 19.86 -1.21 2.87
C ALA A 269 19.82 -1.23 1.34
N VAL A 270 19.86 -2.42 0.74
CA VAL A 270 19.63 -2.64 -0.68
C VAL A 270 18.50 -3.66 -0.82
N ARG A 271 17.55 -3.39 -1.70
CA ARG A 271 16.33 -4.18 -1.85
C ARG A 271 16.09 -4.50 -3.31
N GLY A 272 15.48 -5.66 -3.53
CA GLY A 272 15.02 -6.06 -4.85
C GLY A 272 13.83 -6.99 -4.73
N GLY A 273 12.95 -6.95 -5.71
CA GLY A 273 11.78 -7.81 -5.72
C GLY A 273 11.17 -7.96 -7.10
N TYR A 274 10.32 -8.97 -7.22
CA TYR A 274 9.56 -9.23 -8.42
C TYR A 274 8.13 -9.61 -8.07
N HIS A 275 7.18 -9.00 -8.75
CA HIS A 275 5.75 -9.26 -8.62
C HIS A 275 5.23 -9.95 -9.88
N VAL A 276 4.49 -11.02 -9.66
CA VAL A 276 3.77 -11.76 -10.70
C VAL A 276 2.28 -11.59 -10.46
N ALA A 277 1.54 -11.29 -11.52
CA ALA A 277 0.09 -11.18 -11.48
C ALA A 277 -0.56 -12.13 -12.48
N ASP A 278 -1.84 -12.40 -12.28
CA ASP A 278 -2.65 -13.10 -13.27
C ASP A 278 -2.99 -12.19 -14.47
N SER A 279 -3.85 -12.68 -15.37
CA SER A 279 -4.24 -11.95 -16.58
C SER A 279 -4.93 -10.59 -16.32
N HIS A 280 -5.33 -10.30 -15.10
CA HIS A 280 -6.01 -9.08 -14.67
C HIS A 280 -5.06 -8.09 -13.97
N GLY A 281 -3.79 -8.43 -13.86
CA GLY A 281 -2.75 -7.60 -13.25
C GLY A 281 -1.54 -7.41 -14.16
N TYR A 282 -0.47 -6.86 -13.58
CA TYR A 282 0.78 -6.59 -14.28
C TYR A 282 1.97 -7.12 -13.50
N ASP A 283 2.88 -7.76 -14.21
CA ASP A 283 4.18 -8.13 -13.68
C ASP A 283 5.09 -6.91 -13.63
N TYR A 284 5.85 -6.78 -12.56
CA TYR A 284 6.84 -5.71 -12.41
C TYR A 284 7.99 -6.13 -11.51
N GLY A 285 9.14 -5.50 -11.75
CA GLY A 285 10.29 -5.60 -10.85
C GLY A 285 10.45 -4.33 -10.03
N THR A 286 11.09 -4.45 -8.88
CA THR A 286 11.41 -3.33 -8.00
C THR A 286 12.84 -3.39 -7.52
N ILE A 287 13.42 -2.21 -7.31
CA ILE A 287 14.67 -2.03 -6.60
C ILE A 287 14.48 -0.95 -5.54
N GLY A 288 15.25 -1.04 -4.47
CA GLY A 288 15.20 -0.04 -3.40
C GLY A 288 16.55 0.14 -2.73
N ALA A 289 16.72 1.31 -2.13
CA ALA A 289 17.87 1.63 -1.30
C ALA A 289 17.41 2.35 -0.04
N GLY A 290 18.11 2.13 1.07
CA GLY A 290 17.84 2.77 2.34
C GLY A 290 19.11 3.24 3.02
N LEU A 291 19.03 4.33 3.75
CA LEU A 291 20.10 4.86 4.58
C LEU A 291 19.56 5.08 6.00
N ARG A 292 20.20 4.42 6.97
CA ARG A 292 19.88 4.53 8.39
C ARG A 292 20.99 5.30 9.11
N PHE A 293 20.62 6.37 9.76
CA PHE A 293 21.55 7.16 10.55
C PHE A 293 20.90 7.56 11.88
N MET A 294 21.46 7.10 13.00
CA MET A 294 20.90 7.32 14.33
C MET A 294 19.42 6.89 14.41
N HIS A 295 18.51 7.87 14.52
CA HIS A 295 17.07 7.68 14.65
C HIS A 295 16.32 7.98 13.35
N LEU A 296 17.04 8.31 12.27
CA LEU A 296 16.48 8.65 10.96
C LEU A 296 16.77 7.54 9.96
N GLU A 297 15.76 7.14 9.22
CA GLU A 297 15.89 6.25 8.06
C GLU A 297 15.28 6.93 6.84
N LEU A 298 16.00 6.90 5.72
CA LEU A 298 15.57 7.41 4.43
C LEU A 298 15.55 6.25 3.44
N ASP A 299 14.42 5.98 2.84
CA ASP A 299 14.28 4.94 1.83
C ASP A 299 13.83 5.51 0.49
N PHE A 300 14.30 4.87 -0.55
CA PHE A 300 13.91 5.11 -1.93
C PHE A 300 13.60 3.79 -2.62
N SER A 301 12.56 3.75 -3.45
CA SER A 301 12.25 2.62 -4.31
C SER A 301 11.89 3.06 -5.71
N TYR A 302 12.15 2.17 -6.67
CA TYR A 302 11.82 2.36 -8.08
C TYR A 302 11.19 1.09 -8.64
N LEU A 303 10.07 1.27 -9.33
CA LEU A 303 9.33 0.22 -9.99
C LEU A 303 9.53 0.30 -11.50
N PHE A 304 9.92 -0.81 -12.11
CA PHE A 304 10.05 -0.97 -13.55
C PHE A 304 9.16 -2.11 -14.07
N ALA A 305 8.51 -1.87 -15.19
CA ALA A 305 7.55 -2.80 -15.78
C ALA A 305 7.49 -2.66 -17.29
N ALA A 306 6.78 -3.57 -17.96
CA ALA A 306 6.51 -3.49 -19.38
C ALA A 306 5.69 -2.23 -19.74
N LYS A 307 5.77 -1.78 -21.00
CA LYS A 307 5.09 -0.56 -21.50
C LYS A 307 3.58 -0.51 -21.25
N LYS A 308 2.93 -1.64 -21.07
CA LYS A 308 1.48 -1.74 -20.81
C LYS A 308 1.10 -1.48 -19.35
N CYS A 309 2.05 -1.48 -18.42
CA CYS A 309 1.78 -1.28 -17.01
C CYS A 309 1.60 0.23 -16.71
N PRO A 310 0.45 0.65 -16.18
CA PRO A 310 0.17 2.07 -15.92
C PRO A 310 1.09 2.70 -14.88
N TRP A 311 1.51 1.93 -13.89
CA TRP A 311 2.42 2.39 -12.81
C TRP A 311 3.91 2.14 -13.09
N ARG A 312 4.27 1.87 -14.35
CA ARG A 312 5.66 1.82 -14.80
C ARG A 312 6.40 3.12 -14.46
N ASN A 313 7.70 3.01 -14.19
CA ASN A 313 8.57 4.14 -13.87
C ASN A 313 8.11 4.96 -12.63
N THR A 314 7.42 4.31 -11.70
CA THR A 314 7.07 4.91 -10.41
C THR A 314 8.26 4.87 -9.46
N TYR A 315 8.52 5.98 -8.78
CA TYR A 315 9.47 6.05 -7.68
C TYR A 315 8.77 6.51 -6.41
N GLN A 316 9.31 6.11 -5.27
CA GLN A 316 8.78 6.46 -3.96
C GLN A 316 9.94 6.85 -3.05
N ALA A 317 9.68 7.77 -2.15
CA ALA A 317 10.62 8.18 -1.12
C ALA A 317 9.93 8.30 0.23
N VAL A 318 10.64 7.98 1.30
CA VAL A 318 10.14 8.04 2.66
C VAL A 318 11.21 8.48 3.63
N SER A 319 10.77 9.13 4.69
CA SER A 319 11.57 9.41 5.87
C SER A 319 10.89 8.80 7.09
N TYR A 320 11.63 8.04 7.89
CA TYR A 320 11.20 7.49 9.18
C TYR A 320 12.00 8.07 10.31
N THR A 321 11.37 8.17 11.48
CA THR A 321 12.04 8.37 12.75
C THR A 321 11.55 7.37 13.79
N HIS A 322 12.43 6.91 14.67
CA HIS A 322 12.10 5.88 15.65
C HIS A 322 12.75 6.16 17.00
N LEU A 323 12.09 5.66 18.06
CA LEU A 323 12.63 5.57 19.41
C LEU A 323 12.78 4.09 19.77
N ARG A 324 14.01 3.70 20.14
CA ARG A 324 14.32 2.35 20.61
C ARG A 324 14.02 2.21 22.10
N ASP A 325 13.69 1.00 22.49
CA ASP A 325 13.73 0.58 23.89
C ASP A 325 15.19 0.55 24.36
N HIS A 326 15.49 1.11 25.53
CA HIS A 326 16.83 1.12 26.15
C HIS A 326 16.99 -0.02 27.12
#